data_a3f3ef62639fecd0e6c73cd1bf204b90
#
_entry.id   a3f3ef62639fecd0e6c73cd1bf204b90
#
_cell.length_a   1.000
_cell.length_b   1.000
_cell.length_c   1.000
_cell.angle_alpha   90.00
_cell.angle_beta   90.00
_cell.angle_gamma   90.00
#
_symmetry.space_group_name_H-M   'P 1'
#
loop_
_entity.id
_entity.type
_entity.pdbx_description
1 polymer ?
#
loop_
_entity_poly.entity_id
_entity_poly.type
_entity_poly.pdbx_seq_one_letter_code
_entity_poly.pdbx_strand_id
1 'polypeptide(L)'
;IEDVAESIAAHLRESAVVLHCAGARGPEELRACARHGAATGVMHPLISFPSSTASPSLRGGTFTVGGSPRAVRAARRIARACGARSTLGITTSPAYHAAAALLANGAASLAFSSVTILRSLGFEPRSAERAMAGLLRSVADNVEQLGVPQALTGPIARGDSETVALHRSALRRIGRPLLEAYDALGPVILQCAQAAGLDDERAEAIKRAFRSRK
;
A
#
# COMPACT_ATOMS: atom_id res chain seq x y z
N ILE A 1 0.37 -22.20 -8.87
CA ILE A 1 0.11 -21.63 -10.23
C ILE A 1 0.66 -22.60 -11.26
N GLU A 2 1.89 -23.05 -11.15
CA GLU A 2 2.53 -23.98 -12.10
C GLU A 2 1.71 -25.27 -12.27
N ASP A 3 1.31 -25.93 -11.18
CA ASP A 3 0.51 -27.16 -11.23
C ASP A 3 -0.80 -26.98 -12.00
N VAL A 4 -1.48 -25.83 -11.78
CA VAL A 4 -2.69 -25.49 -12.51
C VAL A 4 -2.38 -25.22 -13.98
N ALA A 5 -1.30 -24.48 -14.26
CA ALA A 5 -0.89 -24.20 -15.63
C ALA A 5 -0.56 -25.49 -16.41
N GLU A 6 0.09 -26.45 -15.77
CA GLU A 6 0.37 -27.77 -16.36
C GLU A 6 -0.92 -28.57 -16.63
N SER A 7 -1.85 -28.58 -15.67
CA SER A 7 -3.10 -29.34 -15.81
C SER A 7 -4.02 -28.81 -16.91
N ILE A 8 -3.99 -27.51 -17.22
CA ILE A 8 -4.86 -26.90 -18.24
C ILE A 8 -4.19 -26.78 -19.61
N ALA A 9 -2.86 -26.84 -19.68
CA ALA A 9 -2.07 -26.50 -20.87
C ALA A 9 -2.53 -27.25 -22.14
N ALA A 10 -2.70 -28.58 -22.05
CA ALA A 10 -3.11 -29.42 -23.17
C ALA A 10 -4.54 -29.18 -23.67
N HIS A 11 -5.37 -28.50 -22.88
CA HIS A 11 -6.77 -28.22 -23.21
C HIS A 11 -6.95 -26.79 -23.77
N LEU A 12 -5.88 -25.98 -23.84
CA LEU A 12 -5.94 -24.60 -24.32
C LEU A 12 -5.94 -24.57 -25.86
N ARG A 13 -6.73 -23.62 -26.39
CA ARG A 13 -6.61 -23.23 -27.80
C ARG A 13 -5.40 -22.33 -27.98
N GLU A 14 -4.74 -22.38 -29.14
CA GLU A 14 -3.62 -21.46 -29.47
C GLU A 14 -4.00 -19.97 -29.34
N SER A 15 -5.28 -19.64 -29.54
CA SER A 15 -5.80 -18.29 -29.34
C SER A 15 -6.06 -17.95 -27.86
N ALA A 16 -5.82 -18.81 -26.90
CA ALA A 16 -6.08 -18.55 -25.49
C ALA A 16 -5.15 -17.46 -24.91
N VAL A 17 -5.68 -16.77 -23.91
CA VAL A 17 -4.90 -15.88 -23.04
C VAL A 17 -5.04 -16.40 -21.62
N VAL A 18 -3.92 -16.65 -20.97
CA VAL A 18 -3.87 -17.13 -19.59
C VAL A 18 -3.19 -16.06 -18.74
N LEU A 19 -3.89 -15.64 -17.70
CA LEU A 19 -3.42 -14.61 -16.77
C LEU A 19 -3.46 -15.17 -15.35
N HIS A 20 -2.45 -14.85 -14.54
CA HIS A 20 -2.54 -15.05 -13.09
C HIS A 20 -2.50 -13.70 -12.35
N CYS A 21 -2.96 -13.72 -11.08
CA CYS A 21 -3.08 -12.52 -10.26
C CYS A 21 -2.06 -12.44 -9.11
N ALA A 22 -1.05 -13.30 -9.07
CA ALA A 22 -0.07 -13.29 -7.99
C ALA A 22 0.89 -12.11 -8.10
N GLY A 23 1.10 -11.42 -6.98
CA GLY A 23 1.84 -10.15 -6.94
C GLY A 23 3.36 -10.25 -6.82
N ALA A 24 3.92 -11.45 -6.64
CA ALA A 24 5.37 -11.64 -6.51
C ALA A 24 5.92 -12.66 -7.52
N ARG A 25 5.11 -12.98 -8.55
CA ARG A 25 5.41 -14.00 -9.55
C ARG A 25 5.23 -13.45 -10.94
N GLY A 26 6.07 -13.90 -11.88
CA GLY A 26 6.04 -13.43 -13.24
C GLY A 26 5.25 -14.35 -14.19
N PRO A 27 5.16 -13.96 -15.47
CA PRO A 27 4.46 -14.76 -16.49
C PRO A 27 5.10 -16.13 -16.74
N GLU A 28 6.33 -16.36 -16.29
CA GLU A 28 7.07 -17.63 -16.37
C GLU A 28 6.37 -18.77 -15.61
N GLU A 29 5.57 -18.46 -14.60
CA GLU A 29 4.73 -19.46 -13.91
C GLU A 29 3.73 -20.15 -14.84
N LEU A 30 3.44 -19.54 -15.99
CA LEU A 30 2.52 -20.04 -17.01
C LEU A 30 3.25 -20.66 -18.21
N ARG A 31 4.53 -21.06 -18.05
CA ARG A 31 5.34 -21.61 -19.15
C ARG A 31 4.74 -22.85 -19.83
N ALA A 32 4.02 -23.69 -19.08
CA ALA A 32 3.32 -24.83 -19.66
C ALA A 32 2.28 -24.37 -20.69
N CYS A 33 1.45 -23.38 -20.33
CA CYS A 33 0.46 -22.80 -21.23
C CYS A 33 1.11 -22.13 -22.45
N ALA A 34 2.23 -21.41 -22.23
CA ALA A 34 2.97 -20.74 -23.31
C ALA A 34 3.52 -21.74 -24.35
N ARG A 35 4.01 -22.91 -23.90
CA ARG A 35 4.47 -24.00 -24.80
C ARG A 35 3.35 -24.54 -25.69
N HIS A 36 2.09 -24.45 -25.27
CA HIS A 36 0.90 -24.82 -26.06
C HIS A 36 0.32 -23.61 -26.85
N GLY A 37 1.09 -22.54 -27.07
CA GLY A 37 0.72 -21.42 -27.94
C GLY A 37 -0.17 -20.34 -27.27
N ALA A 38 -0.53 -20.51 -26.00
CA ALA A 38 -1.30 -19.48 -25.29
C ALA A 38 -0.47 -18.22 -25.03
N ALA A 39 -1.10 -17.06 -25.08
CA ALA A 39 -0.50 -15.82 -24.62
C ALA A 39 -0.57 -15.76 -23.09
N THR A 40 0.57 -15.60 -22.42
CA THR A 40 0.65 -15.63 -20.96
C THR A 40 1.01 -14.29 -20.37
N GLY A 41 0.49 -14.01 -19.18
CA GLY A 41 0.77 -12.75 -18.48
C GLY A 41 0.30 -12.73 -17.04
N VAL A 42 0.59 -11.59 -16.41
CA VAL A 42 0.20 -11.27 -15.03
C VAL A 42 -0.78 -10.11 -15.06
N MET A 43 -1.77 -10.17 -14.17
CA MET A 43 -2.71 -9.07 -13.91
C MET A 43 -2.93 -8.97 -12.39
N HIS A 44 -1.97 -8.36 -11.69
CA HIS A 44 -1.99 -8.26 -10.23
C HIS A 44 -2.81 -7.04 -9.77
N PRO A 45 -3.88 -7.23 -8.98
CA PRO A 45 -4.65 -6.12 -8.43
C PRO A 45 -3.91 -5.47 -7.27
N LEU A 46 -3.62 -4.16 -7.37
CA LEU A 46 -3.22 -3.32 -6.24
C LEU A 46 -4.48 -2.87 -5.47
N ILE A 47 -5.19 -3.84 -4.92
CA ILE A 47 -6.46 -3.67 -4.21
C ILE A 47 -6.42 -4.58 -2.98
N SER A 48 -6.89 -4.09 -1.84
CA SER A 48 -6.94 -4.88 -0.62
C SER A 48 -8.17 -5.81 -0.61
N PHE A 49 -7.93 -7.10 -0.42
CA PHE A 49 -8.96 -8.15 -0.30
C PHE A 49 -9.00 -8.61 1.17
N PRO A 50 -10.02 -8.23 1.95
CA PRO A 50 -10.06 -8.52 3.39
C PRO A 50 -10.27 -10.00 3.71
N SER A 51 -10.83 -10.78 2.79
CA SER A 51 -10.99 -12.24 2.93
C SER A 51 -11.13 -12.89 1.56
N SER A 52 -11.04 -14.23 1.50
CA SER A 52 -11.26 -15.01 0.27
C SER A 52 -12.70 -14.96 -0.26
N THR A 53 -13.65 -14.59 0.59
CA THR A 53 -15.08 -14.47 0.27
C THR A 53 -15.52 -13.04 -0.01
N ALA A 54 -14.67 -12.04 0.29
CA ALA A 54 -14.97 -10.65 0.03
C ALA A 54 -14.77 -10.29 -1.44
N SER A 55 -15.73 -9.59 -2.01
CA SER A 55 -15.65 -9.03 -3.36
C SER A 55 -15.57 -7.50 -3.27
N PRO A 56 -14.37 -6.93 -3.05
CA PRO A 56 -14.20 -5.49 -3.01
C PRO A 56 -14.50 -4.89 -4.39
N SER A 57 -14.94 -3.63 -4.42
CA SER A 57 -15.07 -2.90 -5.67
C SER A 57 -13.71 -2.78 -6.35
N LEU A 58 -13.63 -3.17 -7.61
CA LEU A 58 -12.45 -2.97 -8.44
C LEU A 58 -12.41 -1.57 -9.07
N ARG A 59 -13.53 -0.85 -9.02
CA ARG A 59 -13.67 0.49 -9.61
C ARG A 59 -12.69 1.48 -8.96
N GLY A 60 -11.95 2.20 -9.80
CA GLY A 60 -10.92 3.14 -9.36
C GLY A 60 -9.60 2.48 -8.93
N GLY A 61 -9.58 1.15 -8.74
CA GLY A 61 -8.36 0.42 -8.42
C GLY A 61 -7.36 0.37 -9.59
N THR A 62 -6.17 -0.14 -9.33
CA THR A 62 -5.12 -0.28 -10.35
C THR A 62 -4.67 -1.72 -10.44
N PHE A 63 -4.50 -2.22 -11.67
CA PHE A 63 -3.84 -3.50 -11.94
C PHE A 63 -2.45 -3.26 -12.51
N THR A 64 -1.44 -3.93 -11.96
CA THR A 64 -0.16 -4.05 -12.63
C THR A 64 -0.22 -5.20 -13.61
N VAL A 65 0.15 -4.95 -14.86
CA VAL A 65 0.06 -5.93 -15.94
C VAL A 65 1.42 -6.16 -16.59
N GLY A 66 1.69 -7.41 -16.95
CA GLY A 66 2.94 -7.82 -17.61
C GLY A 66 2.75 -9.10 -18.42
N GLY A 67 3.73 -9.46 -19.24
CA GLY A 67 3.71 -10.66 -20.07
C GLY A 67 3.73 -10.38 -21.57
N SER A 68 3.25 -11.31 -22.38
CA SER A 68 3.22 -11.18 -23.85
C SER A 68 2.31 -10.01 -24.29
N PRO A 69 2.57 -9.39 -25.45
CA PRO A 69 1.77 -8.24 -25.92
C PRO A 69 0.26 -8.52 -26.00
N ARG A 70 -0.12 -9.74 -26.36
CA ARG A 70 -1.53 -10.16 -26.43
C ARG A 70 -2.15 -10.29 -25.04
N ALA A 71 -1.39 -10.84 -24.07
CA ALA A 71 -1.83 -10.95 -22.68
C ALA A 71 -2.00 -9.58 -22.03
N VAL A 72 -1.05 -8.67 -22.22
CA VAL A 72 -1.14 -7.29 -21.73
C VAL A 72 -2.36 -6.57 -22.30
N ARG A 73 -2.64 -6.70 -23.60
CA ARG A 73 -3.86 -6.10 -24.20
C ARG A 73 -5.14 -6.65 -23.59
N ALA A 74 -5.19 -7.98 -23.36
CA ALA A 74 -6.35 -8.62 -22.73
C ALA A 74 -6.53 -8.15 -21.28
N ALA A 75 -5.45 -8.14 -20.48
CA ALA A 75 -5.47 -7.67 -19.10
C ALA A 75 -5.95 -6.21 -18.99
N ARG A 76 -5.46 -5.32 -19.87
CA ARG A 76 -5.90 -3.92 -19.93
C ARG A 76 -7.38 -3.78 -20.26
N ARG A 77 -7.90 -4.63 -21.16
CA ARG A 77 -9.33 -4.64 -21.50
C ARG A 77 -10.17 -5.11 -20.31
N ILE A 78 -9.73 -6.13 -19.59
CA ILE A 78 -10.41 -6.63 -18.38
C ILE A 78 -10.41 -5.53 -17.30
N ALA A 79 -9.26 -4.91 -17.01
CA ALA A 79 -9.16 -3.83 -16.04
C ALA A 79 -10.16 -2.70 -16.34
N ARG A 80 -10.22 -2.24 -17.60
CA ARG A 80 -11.19 -1.20 -18.03
C ARG A 80 -12.64 -1.65 -17.85
N ALA A 81 -12.97 -2.89 -18.19
CA ALA A 81 -14.31 -3.43 -18.00
C ALA A 81 -14.73 -3.46 -16.52
N CYS A 82 -13.76 -3.62 -15.61
CA CYS A 82 -13.98 -3.53 -14.16
C CYS A 82 -14.00 -2.08 -13.62
N GLY A 83 -13.84 -1.07 -14.47
CA GLY A 83 -13.73 0.34 -14.06
C GLY A 83 -12.41 0.66 -13.35
N ALA A 84 -11.38 -0.15 -13.58
CA ALA A 84 -10.06 -0.01 -12.99
C ALA A 84 -9.04 0.55 -13.99
N ARG A 85 -7.95 1.10 -13.46
CA ARG A 85 -6.77 1.51 -14.23
C ARG A 85 -5.82 0.32 -14.42
N SER A 86 -4.86 0.45 -15.34
CA SER A 86 -3.78 -0.51 -15.49
C SER A 86 -2.45 0.19 -15.74
N THR A 87 -1.40 -0.34 -15.13
CA THR A 87 -0.02 0.12 -15.34
C THR A 87 0.85 -1.05 -15.78
N LEU A 88 1.86 -0.78 -16.60
CA LEU A 88 2.92 -1.75 -16.89
C LEU A 88 3.91 -1.75 -15.73
N GLY A 89 4.37 -2.93 -15.32
CA GLY A 89 5.35 -3.02 -14.25
C GLY A 89 6.00 -4.40 -14.14
N ILE A 90 7.12 -4.44 -13.43
CA ILE A 90 7.83 -5.67 -13.08
C ILE A 90 7.19 -6.22 -11.82
N THR A 91 6.42 -7.30 -11.95
CA THR A 91 5.74 -7.96 -10.82
C THR A 91 6.56 -9.09 -10.20
N THR A 92 7.68 -9.47 -10.82
CA THR A 92 8.54 -10.60 -10.40
C THR A 92 9.43 -10.30 -9.19
N SER A 93 9.59 -9.02 -8.83
CA SER A 93 10.44 -8.64 -7.70
C SER A 93 9.68 -8.75 -6.38
N PRO A 94 10.23 -9.41 -5.36
CA PRO A 94 9.70 -9.36 -3.99
C PRO A 94 9.53 -7.93 -3.46
N ALA A 95 10.39 -6.98 -3.89
CA ALA A 95 10.28 -5.58 -3.52
C ALA A 95 9.00 -4.91 -4.03
N TYR A 96 8.48 -5.31 -5.19
CA TYR A 96 7.20 -4.84 -5.69
C TYR A 96 6.05 -5.24 -4.72
N HIS A 97 6.02 -6.51 -4.32
CA HIS A 97 5.00 -6.97 -3.36
C HIS A 97 5.20 -6.35 -1.98
N ALA A 98 6.45 -6.17 -1.54
CA ALA A 98 6.76 -5.49 -0.29
C ALA A 98 6.25 -4.03 -0.28
N ALA A 99 6.35 -3.30 -1.39
CA ALA A 99 5.81 -1.95 -1.49
C ALA A 99 4.28 -1.93 -1.32
N ALA A 100 3.56 -2.86 -1.96
CA ALA A 100 2.11 -2.99 -1.80
C ALA A 100 1.72 -3.38 -0.37
N ALA A 101 2.43 -4.35 0.23
CA ALA A 101 2.20 -4.81 1.60
C ALA A 101 2.53 -3.72 2.62
N LEU A 102 3.61 -2.97 2.43
CA LEU A 102 3.99 -1.86 3.31
C LEU A 102 2.86 -0.82 3.37
N LEU A 103 2.29 -0.46 2.24
CA LEU A 103 1.18 0.50 2.23
C LEU A 103 -0.11 -0.11 2.79
N ALA A 104 -0.56 -1.26 2.28
CA ALA A 104 -1.85 -1.81 2.64
C ALA A 104 -1.89 -2.31 4.10
N ASN A 105 -0.92 -3.16 4.49
CA ASN A 105 -0.86 -3.70 5.85
C ASN A 105 -0.41 -2.63 6.85
N GLY A 106 0.51 -1.75 6.45
CA GLY A 106 0.95 -0.61 7.25
C GLY A 106 -0.21 0.32 7.57
N ALA A 107 -1.00 0.72 6.58
CA ALA A 107 -2.17 1.58 6.79
C ALA A 107 -3.21 0.94 7.74
N ALA A 108 -3.51 -0.35 7.57
CA ALA A 108 -4.42 -1.07 8.46
C ALA A 108 -3.89 -1.14 9.90
N SER A 109 -2.58 -1.42 10.08
CA SER A 109 -1.93 -1.48 11.40
C SER A 109 -1.88 -0.12 12.08
N LEU A 110 -1.64 0.95 11.32
CA LEU A 110 -1.66 2.33 11.84
C LEU A 110 -3.08 2.76 12.21
N ALA A 111 -4.09 2.39 11.44
CA ALA A 111 -5.48 2.62 11.80
C ALA A 111 -5.85 1.90 13.10
N PHE A 112 -5.42 0.64 13.28
CA PHE A 112 -5.61 -0.11 14.53
C PHE A 112 -4.97 0.63 15.72
N SER A 113 -3.72 1.05 15.60
CA SER A 113 -3.00 1.80 16.65
C SER A 113 -3.70 3.12 16.98
N SER A 114 -4.13 3.87 15.96
CA SER A 114 -4.84 5.15 16.13
C SER A 114 -6.21 4.97 16.79
N VAL A 115 -6.97 3.95 16.41
CA VAL A 115 -8.23 3.60 17.07
C VAL A 115 -8.00 3.21 18.53
N THR A 116 -6.93 2.47 18.83
CA THR A 116 -6.56 2.12 20.22
C THR A 116 -6.29 3.37 21.06
N ILE A 117 -5.57 4.35 20.51
CA ILE A 117 -5.33 5.64 21.16
C ILE A 117 -6.65 6.38 21.43
N LEU A 118 -7.52 6.51 20.42
CA LEU A 118 -8.80 7.21 20.58
C LEU A 118 -9.69 6.54 21.64
N ARG A 119 -9.73 5.20 21.66
CA ARG A 119 -10.48 4.45 22.68
C ARG A 119 -9.94 4.70 24.09
N SER A 120 -8.62 4.83 24.27
CA SER A 120 -8.05 5.15 25.58
C SER A 120 -8.41 6.57 26.05
N LEU A 121 -8.84 7.44 25.13
CA LEU A 121 -9.35 8.79 25.40
C LEU A 121 -10.88 8.84 25.56
N GLY A 122 -11.55 7.67 25.57
CA GLY A 122 -13.00 7.58 25.80
C GLY A 122 -13.87 7.64 24.55
N PHE A 123 -13.27 7.58 23.34
CA PHE A 123 -14.08 7.49 22.12
C PHE A 123 -14.81 6.14 22.03
N GLU A 124 -16.06 6.19 21.57
CA GLU A 124 -16.83 4.98 21.26
C GLU A 124 -16.15 4.23 20.10
N PRO A 125 -16.03 2.87 20.18
CA PRO A 125 -15.24 2.07 19.24
C PRO A 125 -15.57 2.32 17.76
N ARG A 126 -16.85 2.24 17.38
CA ARG A 126 -17.27 2.44 15.97
C ARG A 126 -17.08 3.88 15.50
N SER A 127 -17.18 4.86 16.40
CA SER A 127 -16.93 6.27 16.09
C SER A 127 -15.45 6.51 15.83
N ALA A 128 -14.56 5.91 16.63
CA ALA A 128 -13.11 5.94 16.42
C ALA A 128 -12.71 5.31 15.09
N GLU A 129 -13.27 4.13 14.77
CA GLU A 129 -13.02 3.44 13.49
C GLU A 129 -13.46 4.29 12.29
N ARG A 130 -14.67 4.87 12.33
CA ARG A 130 -15.18 5.75 11.26
C ARG A 130 -14.31 7.00 11.08
N ALA A 131 -13.88 7.61 12.18
CA ALA A 131 -13.02 8.79 12.12
C ALA A 131 -11.67 8.46 11.46
N MET A 132 -11.02 7.36 11.85
CA MET A 132 -9.75 6.95 11.27
C MET A 132 -9.88 6.51 9.81
N ALA A 133 -10.97 5.84 9.44
CA ALA A 133 -11.25 5.51 8.05
C ALA A 133 -11.49 6.77 7.19
N GLY A 134 -12.12 7.81 7.74
CA GLY A 134 -12.29 9.11 7.10
C GLY A 134 -10.95 9.81 6.87
N LEU A 135 -10.10 9.84 7.89
CA LEU A 135 -8.77 10.42 7.79
C LEU A 135 -7.90 9.70 6.76
N LEU A 136 -7.95 8.35 6.74
CA LEU A 136 -7.18 7.55 5.77
C LEU A 136 -7.62 7.84 4.31
N ARG A 137 -8.92 8.00 4.06
CA ARG A 137 -9.41 8.45 2.75
C ARG A 137 -8.87 9.82 2.36
N SER A 138 -8.92 10.79 3.29
CA SER A 138 -8.37 12.12 3.05
C SER A 138 -6.87 12.09 2.71
N VAL A 139 -6.09 11.23 3.36
CA VAL A 139 -4.67 11.04 3.01
C VAL A 139 -4.52 10.46 1.61
N ALA A 140 -5.35 9.49 1.23
CA ALA A 140 -5.33 8.90 -0.11
C ALA A 140 -5.69 9.94 -1.18
N ASP A 141 -6.69 10.78 -0.93
CA ASP A 141 -7.08 11.88 -1.82
C ASP A 141 -5.93 12.90 -2.00
N ASN A 142 -5.24 13.26 -0.90
CA ASN A 142 -4.07 14.14 -0.99
C ASN A 142 -2.94 13.51 -1.81
N VAL A 143 -2.68 12.23 -1.66
CA VAL A 143 -1.67 11.53 -2.46
C VAL A 143 -2.05 11.51 -3.94
N GLU A 144 -3.33 11.30 -4.26
CA GLU A 144 -3.80 11.32 -5.66
C GLU A 144 -3.70 12.73 -6.29
N GLN A 145 -4.00 13.79 -5.51
CA GLN A 145 -4.07 15.16 -6.02
C GLN A 145 -2.71 15.86 -6.05
N LEU A 146 -1.90 15.67 -5.02
CA LEU A 146 -0.65 16.41 -4.81
C LEU A 146 0.59 15.56 -5.10
N GLY A 147 0.45 14.23 -5.11
CA GLY A 147 1.59 13.32 -5.15
C GLY A 147 2.39 13.28 -3.86
N VAL A 148 3.45 12.47 -3.86
CA VAL A 148 4.43 12.42 -2.77
C VAL A 148 5.73 13.10 -3.22
N PRO A 149 6.38 13.86 -2.35
CA PRO A 149 6.16 14.02 -0.90
C PRO A 149 5.14 15.11 -0.49
N GLN A 150 4.54 15.86 -1.40
CA GLN A 150 3.70 17.04 -1.13
C GLN A 150 2.41 16.73 -0.37
N ALA A 151 1.92 15.49 -0.43
CA ALA A 151 0.76 15.03 0.34
C ALA A 151 1.01 14.96 1.86
N LEU A 152 2.27 15.04 2.30
CA LEU A 152 2.61 14.98 3.72
C LEU A 152 2.11 16.23 4.45
N THR A 153 1.45 16.01 5.58
CA THR A 153 0.97 17.07 6.49
C THR A 153 1.39 16.78 7.93
N GLY A 154 1.07 17.67 8.85
CA GLY A 154 1.27 17.45 10.27
C GLY A 154 2.53 18.12 10.84
N PRO A 155 2.84 17.88 12.14
CA PRO A 155 3.88 18.61 12.86
C PRO A 155 5.27 18.37 12.29
N ILE A 156 5.61 17.15 11.91
CA ILE A 156 6.95 16.84 11.34
C ILE A 156 7.12 17.58 10.00
N ALA A 157 6.08 17.63 9.16
CA ALA A 157 6.13 18.36 7.89
C ALA A 157 6.40 19.87 8.07
N ARG A 158 5.95 20.44 9.19
CA ARG A 158 6.16 21.85 9.53
C ARG A 158 7.40 22.11 10.41
N GLY A 159 8.13 21.06 10.81
CA GLY A 159 9.26 21.18 11.72
C GLY A 159 8.89 21.51 13.17
N ASP A 160 7.66 21.24 13.58
CA ASP A 160 7.12 21.49 14.92
C ASP A 160 7.59 20.40 15.90
N SER A 161 8.81 20.59 16.41
CA SER A 161 9.45 19.66 17.34
C SER A 161 8.79 19.62 18.72
N GLU A 162 8.12 20.70 19.15
CA GLU A 162 7.41 20.78 20.41
C GLU A 162 6.19 19.85 20.40
N THR A 163 5.37 19.92 19.35
CA THR A 163 4.22 19.02 19.18
C THR A 163 4.65 17.56 19.10
N VAL A 164 5.77 17.24 18.43
CA VAL A 164 6.31 15.89 18.40
C VAL A 164 6.68 15.41 19.80
N ALA A 165 7.33 16.23 20.61
CA ALA A 165 7.67 15.90 21.99
C ALA A 165 6.42 15.67 22.87
N LEU A 166 5.38 16.50 22.70
CA LEU A 166 4.09 16.33 23.37
C LEU A 166 3.39 15.02 23.00
N HIS A 167 3.39 14.67 21.71
CA HIS A 167 2.84 13.38 21.23
C HIS A 167 3.56 12.21 21.90
N ARG A 168 4.89 12.20 21.90
CA ARG A 168 5.68 11.15 22.51
C ARG A 168 5.42 11.02 24.01
N SER A 169 5.32 12.15 24.70
CA SER A 169 4.96 12.17 26.13
C SER A 169 3.58 11.59 26.39
N ALA A 170 2.59 11.93 25.57
CA ALA A 170 1.24 11.37 25.67
C ALA A 170 1.21 9.86 25.40
N LEU A 171 1.87 9.40 24.32
CA LEU A 171 1.91 7.99 23.95
C LEU A 171 2.63 7.12 24.97
N ARG A 172 3.67 7.67 25.65
CA ARG A 172 4.35 6.97 26.75
C ARG A 172 3.41 6.64 27.90
N ARG A 173 2.42 7.53 28.19
CA ARG A 173 1.42 7.29 29.24
C ARG A 173 0.35 6.29 28.80
N ILE A 174 0.03 6.20 27.51
CA ILE A 174 -0.97 5.28 26.98
C ILE A 174 -0.41 3.86 26.88
N GLY A 175 0.81 3.69 26.33
CA GLY A 175 1.43 2.40 26.23
C GLY A 175 2.66 2.37 25.33
N ARG A 176 3.65 1.61 25.77
CA ARG A 176 4.95 1.48 25.12
C ARG A 176 4.87 1.04 23.65
N PRO A 177 4.03 0.06 23.25
CA PRO A 177 3.96 -0.35 21.84
C PRO A 177 3.50 0.77 20.89
N LEU A 178 2.62 1.67 21.37
CA LEU A 178 2.14 2.81 20.58
C LEU A 178 3.22 3.88 20.39
N LEU A 179 4.01 4.12 21.44
CA LEU A 179 5.18 5.00 21.36
C LEU A 179 6.23 4.44 20.40
N GLU A 180 6.53 3.14 20.50
CA GLU A 180 7.51 2.47 19.61
C GLU A 180 7.07 2.54 18.14
N ALA A 181 5.79 2.34 17.84
CA ALA A 181 5.24 2.49 16.50
C ALA A 181 5.39 3.93 15.97
N TYR A 182 5.08 4.92 16.80
CA TYR A 182 5.24 6.33 16.46
C TYR A 182 6.72 6.70 16.20
N ASP A 183 7.61 6.25 17.08
CA ASP A 183 9.04 6.51 16.99
C ASP A 183 9.69 5.81 15.78
N ALA A 184 9.24 4.61 15.43
CA ALA A 184 9.72 3.87 14.24
C ALA A 184 9.36 4.58 12.92
N LEU A 185 8.21 5.27 12.85
CA LEU A 185 7.79 6.01 11.68
C LEU A 185 8.45 7.38 11.57
N GLY A 186 8.91 7.96 12.67
CA GLY A 186 9.49 9.30 12.73
C GLY A 186 10.56 9.56 11.66
N PRO A 187 11.58 8.69 11.50
CA PRO A 187 12.61 8.85 10.48
C PRO A 187 12.08 8.85 9.06
N VAL A 188 11.10 8.00 8.76
CA VAL A 188 10.49 7.90 7.41
C VAL A 188 9.69 9.16 7.09
N ILE A 189 8.89 9.64 8.07
CA ILE A 189 8.11 10.88 7.91
C ILE A 189 9.06 12.08 7.75
N LEU A 190 10.16 12.12 8.52
CA LEU A 190 11.15 13.20 8.42
C LEU A 190 11.84 13.21 7.06
N GLN A 191 12.21 12.04 6.53
CA GLN A 191 12.77 11.92 5.18
C GLN A 191 11.79 12.46 4.12
N CYS A 192 10.51 12.14 4.25
CA CYS A 192 9.47 12.66 3.38
C CYS A 192 9.33 14.19 3.50
N ALA A 193 9.37 14.73 4.73
CA ALA A 193 9.30 16.18 4.99
C ALA A 193 10.51 16.93 4.38
N GLN A 194 11.71 16.39 4.50
CA GLN A 194 12.91 16.97 3.87
C GLN A 194 12.80 16.93 2.33
N ALA A 195 12.30 15.84 1.76
CA ALA A 195 12.03 15.78 0.32
C ALA A 195 10.95 16.78 -0.13
N ALA A 196 10.03 17.17 0.77
CA ALA A 196 9.04 18.23 0.55
C ALA A 196 9.57 19.65 0.79
N GLY A 197 10.82 19.82 1.23
CA GLY A 197 11.46 21.11 1.41
C GLY A 197 11.65 21.57 2.87
N LEU A 198 11.48 20.69 3.85
CA LEU A 198 11.81 21.02 5.24
C LEU A 198 13.31 21.28 5.36
N ASP A 199 13.68 22.44 5.92
CA ASP A 199 15.07 22.83 6.12
C ASP A 199 15.80 21.99 7.18
N ASP A 200 17.14 22.01 7.12
CA ASP A 200 17.99 21.18 7.96
C ASP A 200 17.92 21.58 9.45
N GLU A 201 17.71 22.83 9.79
CA GLU A 201 17.62 23.30 11.17
C GLU A 201 16.38 22.69 11.86
N ARG A 202 15.22 22.78 11.20
CA ARG A 202 13.97 22.18 11.67
C ARG A 202 14.04 20.66 11.69
N ALA A 203 14.68 20.07 10.68
CA ALA A 203 14.89 18.61 10.63
C ALA A 203 15.73 18.13 11.83
N GLU A 204 16.80 18.84 12.20
CA GLU A 204 17.59 18.51 13.39
C GLU A 204 16.81 18.72 14.70
N ALA A 205 15.93 19.72 14.77
CA ALA A 205 15.04 19.90 15.93
C ALA A 205 14.08 18.70 16.09
N ILE A 206 13.50 18.20 15.00
CA ILE A 206 12.67 17.00 15.00
C ILE A 206 13.48 15.76 15.45
N LYS A 207 14.69 15.56 14.95
CA LYS A 207 15.56 14.44 15.37
C LYS A 207 15.86 14.49 16.88
N ARG A 208 16.12 15.68 17.43
CA ARG A 208 16.31 15.86 18.89
C ARG A 208 15.05 15.49 19.68
N ALA A 209 13.86 15.89 19.20
CA ALA A 209 12.59 15.53 19.85
C ALA A 209 12.38 14.01 19.93
N PHE A 210 12.79 13.24 18.90
CA PHE A 210 12.73 11.77 18.93
C PHE A 210 13.76 11.13 19.85
N ARG A 211 14.93 11.76 20.08
CA ARG A 211 15.99 11.23 20.98
C ARG A 211 15.73 11.53 22.45
N SER A 212 14.89 12.51 22.76
CA SER A 212 14.59 12.91 24.13
C SER A 212 13.99 11.76 24.94
N ARG A 213 14.59 11.44 26.09
CA ARG A 213 14.11 10.42 27.05
C ARG A 213 13.11 10.99 28.08
N LYS A 214 12.78 12.29 27.98
CA LYS A 214 11.86 12.94 28.91
C LYS A 214 10.41 12.61 28.63
#